data_751ba572f010d37343a47b78e67c39f7
#
_entry.id   751ba572f010d37343a47b78e67c39f7
#
_cell.length_a   1.000
_cell.length_b   1.000
_cell.length_c   1.000
_cell.angle_alpha   90.00
_cell.angle_beta   90.00
_cell.angle_gamma   90.00
#
_symmetry.space_group_name_H-M   'P 1'
#
loop_
_entity.id
_entity.type
_entity.pdbx_description
1 polymer ?
#
loop_
_entity_poly.entity_id
_entity_poly.type
_entity_poly.pdbx_seq_one_letter_code
_entity_poly.pdbx_strand_id
1 'polypeptide(L)'
;MSESTANPDSGSTPVRNSALRRRMQRPKALPLRTWLLVLMVLVSGLGLAMSSLAVSSIMRNVLYTRVDTELNDALSSWAGNLDAAFYTPQDGSRRPPTDYVALAYYPDGSVVTTRPTAALPDARWVVVGGEPSTVRSIQGETEWRAVAKLKPDGSVVVVAKDMTTENSILKGLAIVQVIIAALVMLIIALVGMWLIHRALRPLRVVEKTASQIAAGNLDKRVPEWPLHTEVGQLAAALNVMLGRLQNSVVHAQEKEQQMRRFVGDASHELRTPLTSLRGYTELYRSGATKDPEFVFSKIDAESKRMSLLVEDLLALTRAEGSRLDMREVDMLELVLSVGSSARAAFSGRTINVNNEASGIPMVNGDADRLHQVLLNLVSNGVRHGGEEASVTLTLRDDEENVLIDVADDGKGISAEDAAHIFERFYRADTSRTRDTGGSGLGLAIVKSLVEQHGGSISVDSELGSGSVFTVRLPKAPTSGS
;
A
#
# COMPACT_ATOMS: atom_id res chain seq x y z
N MET A 1 41.75 30.49 63.67
CA MET A 1 40.58 31.32 64.00
C MET A 1 39.64 31.15 62.77
N SER A 2 38.79 30.29 63.01
CA SER A 2 37.31 30.36 63.26
C SER A 2 36.59 30.73 61.99
N GLU A 3 35.86 29.80 61.58
CA GLU A 3 34.42 29.49 61.71
C GLU A 3 33.71 29.82 60.43
N SER A 4 33.17 28.81 59.82
CA SER A 4 31.80 28.29 60.05
C SER A 4 30.78 29.14 59.29
N THR A 5 30.04 28.65 58.39
CA THR A 5 28.80 27.92 58.54
C THR A 5 28.06 27.74 57.24
N ALA A 6 27.53 26.56 57.13
CA ALA A 6 26.15 26.26 56.75
C ALA A 6 25.74 26.22 55.30
N ASN A 7 25.54 25.02 54.91
CA ASN A 7 24.55 24.48 53.96
C ASN A 7 23.09 24.86 54.39
N PRO A 8 22.15 25.03 53.49
CA PRO A 8 21.19 24.00 53.37
C PRO A 8 20.81 23.61 51.93
N ASP A 9 20.90 22.33 51.68
CA ASP A 9 19.81 21.44 51.31
C ASP A 9 18.65 22.10 50.57
N SER A 10 18.53 21.82 49.26
CA SER A 10 17.24 21.70 48.62
C SER A 10 17.25 20.43 47.76
N GLY A 11 16.81 19.34 48.42
CA GLY A 11 16.51 18.09 47.77
C GLY A 11 15.44 18.28 46.71
N SER A 12 15.80 18.06 45.48
CA SER A 12 14.86 17.72 44.44
C SER A 12 14.88 16.20 44.28
N THR A 13 14.00 15.53 45.00
CA THR A 13 13.60 14.14 44.78
C THR A 13 13.19 13.97 43.34
N PRO A 14 13.77 13.00 42.58
CA PRO A 14 13.19 12.61 41.32
C PRO A 14 11.86 11.93 41.57
N VAL A 15 10.78 12.57 41.17
CA VAL A 15 9.45 11.96 41.10
C VAL A 15 9.55 10.74 40.22
N ARG A 16 9.61 9.61 40.87
CA ARG A 16 9.53 8.26 40.31
C ARG A 16 8.14 8.08 39.71
N ASN A 17 7.90 8.60 38.52
CA ASN A 17 6.74 8.30 37.71
C ASN A 17 6.79 6.82 37.29
N SER A 18 6.52 5.95 38.23
CA SER A 18 6.07 4.58 38.01
C SER A 18 4.62 4.62 37.51
N ALA A 19 4.41 5.28 36.38
CA ALA A 19 3.22 5.04 35.59
C ALA A 19 3.28 3.58 35.16
N LEU A 20 2.55 2.76 35.91
CA LEU A 20 2.07 1.44 35.57
C LEU A 20 1.58 1.47 34.10
N ARG A 21 2.47 1.30 33.14
CA ARG A 21 2.12 0.79 31.83
C ARG A 21 1.59 -0.64 32.08
N ARG A 22 0.34 -0.75 32.49
CA ARG A 22 -0.45 -1.93 32.24
C ARG A 22 -0.33 -2.15 30.71
N ARG A 23 0.63 -2.98 30.32
CA ARG A 23 0.57 -3.68 29.06
C ARG A 23 -0.79 -4.39 29.07
N MET A 24 -1.80 -3.74 28.53
CA MET A 24 -2.96 -4.46 28.02
C MET A 24 -2.35 -5.50 27.08
N GLN A 25 -2.26 -6.74 27.58
CA GLN A 25 -1.98 -7.89 26.73
C GLN A 25 -3.14 -7.87 25.73
N ARG A 26 -2.86 -7.29 24.56
CA ARG A 26 -3.77 -7.44 23.42
C ARG A 26 -3.99 -8.94 23.29
N PRO A 27 -5.24 -9.41 23.34
CA PRO A 27 -5.49 -10.82 23.14
C PRO A 27 -4.72 -11.23 21.90
N LYS A 28 -3.91 -12.30 22.01
CA LYS A 28 -3.13 -12.81 20.88
C LYS A 28 -4.15 -13.11 19.79
N ALA A 29 -4.26 -12.19 18.82
CA ALA A 29 -5.16 -12.38 17.70
C ALA A 29 -4.75 -13.68 17.01
N LEU A 30 -5.64 -14.64 17.01
CA LEU A 30 -5.43 -15.90 16.32
C LEU A 30 -5.15 -15.60 14.84
N PRO A 31 -4.18 -16.27 14.23
CA PRO A 31 -3.95 -16.12 12.80
C PRO A 31 -5.27 -16.32 12.03
N LEU A 32 -5.51 -15.49 11.02
CA LEU A 32 -6.75 -15.56 10.22
C LEU A 32 -7.11 -16.98 9.76
N ARG A 33 -6.07 -17.77 9.42
CA ARG A 33 -6.22 -19.18 9.03
C ARG A 33 -6.85 -20.06 10.11
N THR A 34 -6.42 -19.89 11.37
CA THR A 34 -6.95 -20.68 12.49
C THR A 34 -8.35 -20.24 12.83
N TRP A 35 -8.65 -18.95 12.75
CA TRP A 35 -9.98 -18.43 13.01
C TRP A 35 -11.00 -18.92 11.98
N LEU A 36 -10.67 -18.90 10.69
CA LEU A 36 -11.51 -19.41 9.60
C LEU A 36 -11.77 -20.92 9.74
N LEU A 37 -10.72 -21.69 10.10
CA LEU A 37 -10.85 -23.13 10.29
C LEU A 37 -11.76 -23.43 11.50
N VAL A 38 -11.57 -22.75 12.62
CA VAL A 38 -12.43 -22.91 13.81
C VAL A 38 -13.87 -22.55 13.50
N LEU A 39 -14.11 -21.44 12.81
CA LEU A 39 -15.45 -21.02 12.41
C LEU A 39 -16.13 -22.08 11.52
N MET A 40 -15.41 -22.59 10.51
CA MET A 40 -15.93 -23.61 9.60
C MET A 40 -16.28 -24.91 10.32
N VAL A 41 -15.39 -25.37 11.21
CA VAL A 41 -15.62 -26.56 12.04
C VAL A 41 -16.80 -26.36 12.99
N LEU A 42 -16.91 -25.21 13.61
CA LEU A 42 -18.00 -24.90 14.56
C LEU A 42 -19.36 -24.84 13.86
N VAL A 43 -19.47 -24.14 12.74
CA VAL A 43 -20.71 -24.04 11.97
C VAL A 43 -21.15 -25.41 11.44
N SER A 44 -20.22 -26.19 10.91
CA SER A 44 -20.49 -27.55 10.41
C SER A 44 -20.88 -28.50 11.55
N GLY A 45 -20.20 -28.41 12.70
CA GLY A 45 -20.52 -29.18 13.89
C GLY A 45 -21.91 -28.90 14.44
N LEU A 46 -22.29 -27.61 14.47
CA LEU A 46 -23.65 -27.22 14.88
C LEU A 46 -24.71 -27.78 13.93
N GLY A 47 -24.48 -27.67 12.61
CA GLY A 47 -25.40 -28.22 11.61
C GLY A 47 -25.57 -29.73 11.73
N LEU A 48 -24.47 -30.48 11.92
CA LEU A 48 -24.52 -31.94 12.13
C LEU A 48 -25.22 -32.30 13.45
N ALA A 49 -24.97 -31.56 14.52
CA ALA A 49 -25.64 -31.79 15.80
C ALA A 49 -27.16 -31.57 15.70
N MET A 50 -27.59 -30.48 15.06
CA MET A 50 -29.02 -30.23 14.82
C MET A 50 -29.66 -31.30 13.95
N SER A 51 -29.00 -31.73 12.88
CA SER A 51 -29.44 -32.81 12.02
C SER A 51 -29.59 -34.13 12.78
N SER A 52 -28.59 -34.47 13.63
CA SER A 52 -28.60 -35.68 14.46
C SER A 52 -29.76 -35.68 15.44
N LEU A 53 -29.98 -34.54 16.12
CA LEU A 53 -31.11 -34.38 17.05
C LEU A 53 -32.47 -34.52 16.34
N ALA A 54 -32.61 -33.91 15.16
CA ALA A 54 -33.82 -33.99 14.36
C ALA A 54 -34.13 -35.43 13.94
N VAL A 55 -33.12 -36.12 13.37
CA VAL A 55 -33.28 -37.53 12.94
C VAL A 55 -33.60 -38.45 14.13
N SER A 56 -32.89 -38.29 15.25
CA SER A 56 -33.18 -39.09 16.46
C SER A 56 -34.56 -38.82 17.04
N SER A 57 -35.03 -37.57 17.05
CA SER A 57 -36.35 -37.17 17.51
C SER A 57 -37.43 -37.76 16.59
N ILE A 58 -37.30 -37.65 15.30
CA ILE A 58 -38.25 -38.20 14.33
C ILE A 58 -38.32 -39.73 14.48
N MET A 59 -37.16 -40.41 14.50
CA MET A 59 -37.12 -41.87 14.63
C MET A 59 -37.74 -42.34 15.92
N ARG A 60 -37.43 -41.68 17.03
CA ARG A 60 -38.06 -41.96 18.34
C ARG A 60 -39.58 -41.84 18.20
N ASN A 61 -40.10 -40.75 17.67
CA ASN A 61 -41.52 -40.53 17.52
C ASN A 61 -42.17 -41.60 16.66
N VAL A 62 -41.58 -41.99 15.53
CA VAL A 62 -42.09 -43.05 14.66
C VAL A 62 -42.13 -44.40 15.37
N LEU A 63 -41.06 -44.78 16.08
CA LEU A 63 -41.02 -46.04 16.84
C LEU A 63 -42.06 -46.08 17.93
N TYR A 64 -42.19 -44.99 18.72
CA TYR A 64 -43.17 -44.94 19.82
C TYR A 64 -44.59 -44.95 19.30
N THR A 65 -44.92 -44.18 18.26
CA THR A 65 -46.27 -44.22 17.64
C THR A 65 -46.63 -45.61 17.09
N ARG A 66 -45.65 -46.30 16.50
CA ARG A 66 -45.83 -47.68 16.04
C ARG A 66 -46.14 -48.61 17.23
N VAL A 67 -45.35 -48.54 18.28
CA VAL A 67 -45.56 -49.34 19.50
C VAL A 67 -46.93 -49.05 20.15
N ASP A 68 -47.32 -47.77 20.21
CA ASP A 68 -48.60 -47.34 20.74
C ASP A 68 -49.78 -47.93 19.92
N THR A 69 -49.65 -47.98 18.58
CA THR A 69 -50.65 -48.63 17.72
C THR A 69 -50.70 -50.13 17.94
N GLU A 70 -49.53 -50.80 18.01
CA GLU A 70 -49.44 -52.24 18.30
C GLU A 70 -50.02 -52.61 19.68
N LEU A 71 -49.86 -51.77 20.72
CA LEU A 71 -50.42 -51.95 22.03
C LEU A 71 -51.97 -51.84 22.05
N ASN A 72 -52.50 -50.86 21.33
CA ASN A 72 -53.94 -50.68 21.20
C ASN A 72 -54.58 -51.83 20.40
N ASP A 73 -53.91 -52.30 19.37
CA ASP A 73 -54.34 -53.48 18.62
C ASP A 73 -54.30 -54.75 19.47
N ALA A 74 -53.29 -54.91 20.32
CA ALA A 74 -53.18 -56.02 21.26
C ALA A 74 -54.32 -56.03 22.28
N LEU A 75 -54.71 -54.84 22.83
CA LEU A 75 -55.85 -54.69 23.73
C LEU A 75 -57.16 -55.04 23.06
N SER A 76 -57.36 -54.77 21.78
CA SER A 76 -58.56 -55.03 21.06
C SER A 76 -58.67 -56.49 20.55
N SER A 77 -57.55 -57.21 20.45
CA SER A 77 -57.46 -58.57 19.92
C SER A 77 -57.23 -59.59 21.05
N TRP A 78 -56.00 -60.07 21.20
CA TRP A 78 -55.71 -61.24 22.08
C TRP A 78 -55.74 -60.87 23.60
N ALA A 79 -55.38 -59.67 23.98
CA ALA A 79 -55.33 -59.24 25.42
C ALA A 79 -56.76 -58.92 25.95
N GLY A 80 -57.69 -58.52 25.07
CA GLY A 80 -59.10 -58.31 25.43
C GLY A 80 -59.78 -59.53 25.90
N ASN A 81 -59.35 -60.73 25.49
CA ASN A 81 -59.96 -62.06 25.84
C ASN A 81 -58.99 -62.90 26.69
N LEU A 82 -58.32 -62.29 27.65
CA LEU A 82 -57.28 -62.93 28.48
C LEU A 82 -57.78 -64.18 29.22
N ASP A 83 -59.05 -64.20 29.62
CA ASP A 83 -59.63 -65.35 30.29
C ASP A 83 -59.69 -66.66 29.38
N ALA A 84 -59.87 -66.49 28.10
CA ALA A 84 -59.82 -67.60 27.15
C ALA A 84 -58.39 -68.06 26.84
N ALA A 85 -57.42 -67.18 26.93
CA ALA A 85 -55.97 -67.46 26.60
C ALA A 85 -55.31 -68.34 27.70
N PHE A 86 -55.82 -68.36 28.91
CA PHE A 86 -55.25 -69.16 30.00
C PHE A 86 -55.84 -70.63 30.07
N TYR A 87 -56.99 -70.89 29.44
CA TYR A 87 -57.69 -72.14 29.62
C TYR A 87 -57.57 -73.16 28.51
N THR A 88 -57.00 -72.86 27.38
CA THR A 88 -56.88 -73.86 26.27
C THR A 88 -55.49 -73.83 25.61
N PRO A 89 -54.56 -74.72 26.06
CA PRO A 89 -53.28 -74.92 25.35
C PRO A 89 -53.35 -75.66 24.05
N GLN A 90 -54.57 -76.14 23.63
CA GLN A 90 -54.69 -77.10 22.52
C GLN A 90 -55.15 -76.57 21.17
N ASP A 91 -55.62 -75.37 21.08
CA ASP A 91 -55.97 -74.78 19.81
C ASP A 91 -55.05 -73.59 19.50
N GLY A 92 -54.45 -73.65 18.32
CA GLY A 92 -53.43 -72.71 17.79
C GLY A 92 -53.73 -71.21 17.90
N SER A 93 -54.44 -70.79 18.92
CA SER A 93 -54.82 -69.45 19.28
C SER A 93 -53.55 -68.66 19.73
N ARG A 94 -53.27 -67.66 18.97
CA ARG A 94 -52.22 -66.65 19.00
C ARG A 94 -51.59 -66.46 20.40
N ARG A 95 -50.48 -67.16 20.65
CA ARG A 95 -49.64 -66.87 21.80
C ARG A 95 -49.23 -65.39 21.72
N PRO A 96 -49.24 -64.67 22.82
CA PRO A 96 -48.71 -63.29 22.89
C PRO A 96 -47.27 -63.29 22.36
N PRO A 97 -46.89 -62.31 21.51
CA PRO A 97 -45.48 -62.15 21.12
C PRO A 97 -44.57 -62.13 22.31
N THR A 98 -43.36 -62.62 22.17
CA THR A 98 -42.39 -62.78 23.27
C THR A 98 -41.96 -61.49 23.93
N ASP A 99 -42.16 -60.37 23.32
CA ASP A 99 -41.84 -59.00 23.78
C ASP A 99 -43.04 -58.32 24.48
N TYR A 100 -44.22 -59.00 24.58
CA TYR A 100 -45.39 -58.48 25.24
C TYR A 100 -45.65 -59.19 26.57
N VAL A 101 -46.16 -58.43 27.54
CA VAL A 101 -46.72 -58.93 28.78
C VAL A 101 -48.11 -58.34 28.98
N ALA A 102 -49.09 -59.17 29.30
CA ALA A 102 -50.38 -58.70 29.75
C ALA A 102 -50.62 -59.09 31.20
N LEU A 103 -51.18 -58.18 31.96
CA LEU A 103 -51.54 -58.29 33.39
C LEU A 103 -53.03 -58.01 33.52
N ALA A 104 -53.78 -58.92 34.10
CA ALA A 104 -55.18 -58.72 34.46
C ALA A 104 -55.29 -58.59 35.99
N TYR A 105 -55.86 -57.47 36.43
CA TYR A 105 -56.17 -57.19 37.83
C TYR A 105 -57.65 -57.36 38.02
N TYR A 106 -58.04 -58.33 38.79
CA TYR A 106 -59.46 -58.64 39.14
C TYR A 106 -59.94 -57.90 40.38
N PRO A 107 -61.30 -57.71 40.53
CA PRO A 107 -61.88 -57.04 41.71
C PRO A 107 -61.62 -57.75 43.03
N ASP A 108 -61.36 -59.05 42.99
CA ASP A 108 -61.03 -59.92 44.12
C ASP A 108 -59.55 -59.71 44.62
N GLY A 109 -58.76 -58.84 43.95
CA GLY A 109 -57.38 -58.61 44.27
C GLY A 109 -56.40 -59.59 43.61
N SER A 110 -56.89 -60.56 42.82
CA SER A 110 -56.04 -61.50 42.12
C SER A 110 -55.41 -60.84 40.89
N VAL A 111 -54.17 -61.22 40.61
CA VAL A 111 -53.41 -60.70 39.42
C VAL A 111 -52.97 -61.91 38.59
N VAL A 112 -53.39 -61.92 37.36
CA VAL A 112 -53.01 -62.96 36.38
C VAL A 112 -52.06 -62.34 35.34
N THR A 113 -50.94 -63.00 35.05
CA THR A 113 -49.96 -62.51 34.08
C THR A 113 -49.76 -63.57 32.99
N THR A 114 -49.58 -63.11 31.72
CA THR A 114 -49.33 -64.04 30.56
C THR A 114 -47.90 -64.60 30.65
N ARG A 115 -47.03 -64.03 31.44
CA ARG A 115 -45.63 -64.44 31.53
C ARG A 115 -45.09 -64.18 32.94
N PRO A 116 -44.72 -65.25 33.68
CA PRO A 116 -44.02 -65.07 34.94
C PRO A 116 -42.58 -64.62 34.63
N THR A 117 -42.31 -63.32 34.79
CA THR A 117 -40.97 -62.74 34.59
C THR A 117 -40.65 -61.88 35.84
N ALA A 118 -39.38 -61.84 36.19
CA ALA A 118 -38.92 -60.99 37.29
C ALA A 118 -39.00 -59.48 36.95
N ALA A 119 -39.04 -59.14 35.68
CA ALA A 119 -39.05 -57.76 35.18
C ALA A 119 -40.45 -57.35 34.69
N LEU A 120 -41.48 -57.45 35.51
CA LEU A 120 -42.83 -56.98 35.18
C LEU A 120 -42.92 -55.43 35.15
N PRO A 121 -43.76 -54.85 34.23
CA PRO A 121 -43.99 -53.42 34.22
C PRO A 121 -44.66 -52.93 35.53
N ASP A 122 -44.27 -51.78 36.02
CA ASP A 122 -44.95 -51.17 37.17
C ASP A 122 -46.27 -50.51 36.73
N ALA A 123 -47.34 -51.33 36.74
CA ALA A 123 -48.66 -50.94 36.31
C ALA A 123 -49.34 -49.83 37.15
N ARG A 124 -48.78 -49.47 38.30
CA ARG A 124 -49.28 -48.39 39.16
C ARG A 124 -49.28 -47.03 38.51
N TRP A 125 -48.39 -46.86 37.52
CA TRP A 125 -48.22 -45.63 36.79
C TRP A 125 -48.95 -45.59 35.43
N VAL A 126 -49.74 -46.61 35.14
CA VAL A 126 -50.52 -46.69 33.89
C VAL A 126 -51.94 -46.19 34.14
N VAL A 127 -52.35 -45.17 33.41
CA VAL A 127 -53.68 -44.59 33.54
C VAL A 127 -54.69 -45.47 32.79
N VAL A 128 -55.72 -45.94 33.46
CA VAL A 128 -56.78 -46.79 32.87
C VAL A 128 -57.56 -45.94 31.86
N GLY A 129 -57.65 -46.43 30.65
CA GLY A 129 -58.31 -45.73 29.54
C GLY A 129 -57.52 -44.52 28.98
N GLY A 130 -56.29 -44.29 29.45
CA GLY A 130 -55.40 -43.25 28.94
C GLY A 130 -54.58 -43.70 27.77
N GLU A 131 -53.75 -42.78 27.26
CA GLU A 131 -52.76 -43.03 26.21
C GLU A 131 -51.64 -43.95 26.73
N PRO A 132 -50.99 -44.75 25.82
CA PRO A 132 -49.82 -45.54 26.18
C PRO A 132 -48.73 -44.72 26.86
N SER A 133 -48.22 -45.19 28.00
CA SER A 133 -47.22 -44.52 28.80
C SER A 133 -45.96 -45.37 28.98
N THR A 134 -44.80 -44.72 29.15
CA THR A 134 -43.54 -45.42 29.43
C THR A 134 -43.39 -45.61 30.92
N VAL A 135 -43.29 -46.88 31.37
CA VAL A 135 -43.13 -47.26 32.78
C VAL A 135 -41.85 -48.11 32.94
N ARG A 136 -41.31 -48.12 34.15
CA ARG A 136 -40.16 -48.97 34.46
C ARG A 136 -40.62 -50.34 34.97
N SER A 137 -39.71 -51.31 34.89
CA SER A 137 -39.89 -52.58 35.59
C SER A 137 -40.00 -52.40 37.09
N ILE A 138 -40.77 -53.27 37.76
CA ILE A 138 -40.80 -53.40 39.24
C ILE A 138 -39.43 -53.82 39.75
N GLN A 139 -38.76 -54.71 39.01
CA GLN A 139 -37.41 -55.18 39.28
C GLN A 139 -36.59 -55.11 37.99
N GLY A 140 -35.39 -54.48 38.01
CA GLY A 140 -34.51 -54.30 36.86
C GLY A 140 -34.65 -52.95 36.17
N GLU A 141 -33.89 -52.77 35.04
CA GLU A 141 -33.79 -51.51 34.30
C GLU A 141 -34.62 -51.50 32.99
N THR A 142 -35.46 -52.53 32.77
CA THR A 142 -36.25 -52.64 31.54
C THR A 142 -37.31 -51.55 31.51
N GLU A 143 -37.35 -50.80 30.41
CA GLU A 143 -38.41 -49.85 30.11
C GLU A 143 -39.50 -50.53 29.32
N TRP A 144 -40.74 -50.29 29.76
CA TRP A 144 -41.93 -50.83 29.15
C TRP A 144 -42.78 -49.70 28.61
N ARG A 145 -43.42 -49.91 27.47
CA ARG A 145 -44.52 -49.10 26.98
C ARG A 145 -45.80 -49.81 27.32
N ALA A 146 -46.71 -49.21 28.10
CA ALA A 146 -47.87 -49.89 28.61
C ALA A 146 -49.14 -49.05 28.45
N VAL A 147 -50.24 -49.75 28.26
CA VAL A 147 -51.59 -49.19 28.18
C VAL A 147 -52.55 -50.06 29.01
N ALA A 148 -53.53 -49.43 29.66
CA ALA A 148 -54.50 -50.10 30.48
C ALA A 148 -55.95 -49.83 30.05
N LYS A 149 -56.83 -50.86 30.12
CA LYS A 149 -58.24 -50.76 29.78
C LYS A 149 -59.11 -51.48 30.84
N LEU A 150 -60.16 -50.79 31.24
CA LEU A 150 -61.19 -51.39 32.11
C LEU A 150 -62.12 -52.25 31.28
N LYS A 151 -62.37 -53.50 31.72
CA LYS A 151 -63.35 -54.40 31.16
C LYS A 151 -64.73 -54.25 31.79
N PRO A 152 -65.81 -54.73 31.12
CA PRO A 152 -67.16 -54.66 31.66
C PRO A 152 -67.38 -55.47 32.98
N ASP A 153 -66.51 -56.47 33.22
CA ASP A 153 -66.52 -57.32 34.42
C ASP A 153 -65.82 -56.66 35.63
N GLY A 154 -65.32 -55.41 35.46
CA GLY A 154 -64.60 -54.67 36.45
C GLY A 154 -63.13 -55.00 36.58
N SER A 155 -62.60 -55.89 35.74
CA SER A 155 -61.17 -56.19 35.69
C SER A 155 -60.41 -55.13 34.85
N VAL A 156 -59.15 -54.82 35.28
CA VAL A 156 -58.26 -53.92 34.55
C VAL A 156 -57.19 -54.74 33.81
N VAL A 157 -57.15 -54.63 32.51
CA VAL A 157 -56.13 -55.29 31.67
C VAL A 157 -55.07 -54.28 31.31
N VAL A 158 -53.83 -54.60 31.64
CA VAL A 158 -52.65 -53.82 31.24
C VAL A 158 -51.86 -54.65 30.24
N VAL A 159 -51.55 -54.04 29.07
CA VAL A 159 -50.67 -54.63 28.08
C VAL A 159 -49.44 -53.79 28.00
N ALA A 160 -48.27 -54.42 28.11
CA ALA A 160 -46.99 -53.75 28.02
C ALA A 160 -46.08 -54.47 27.03
N LYS A 161 -45.29 -53.66 26.32
CA LYS A 161 -44.23 -54.09 25.38
C LYS A 161 -42.88 -53.70 25.91
N ASP A 162 -41.95 -54.64 25.89
CA ASP A 162 -40.53 -54.39 26.22
C ASP A 162 -39.88 -53.49 25.17
N MET A 163 -39.34 -52.36 25.62
CA MET A 163 -38.70 -51.33 24.74
C MET A 163 -37.21 -51.57 24.55
N THR A 164 -36.65 -52.71 24.98
CA THR A 164 -35.23 -53.00 24.93
C THR A 164 -34.74 -53.01 23.46
N THR A 165 -35.51 -53.59 22.54
CA THR A 165 -35.19 -53.64 21.10
C THR A 165 -35.24 -52.26 20.49
N GLU A 166 -36.29 -51.48 20.71
CA GLU A 166 -36.48 -50.11 20.21
C GLU A 166 -35.38 -49.17 20.74
N ASN A 167 -35.07 -49.27 22.01
CA ASN A 167 -33.98 -48.49 22.61
C ASN A 167 -32.61 -48.91 22.08
N SER A 168 -32.38 -50.18 21.76
CA SER A 168 -31.15 -50.64 21.13
C SER A 168 -30.97 -50.11 19.69
N ILE A 169 -32.07 -50.03 18.92
CA ILE A 169 -32.11 -49.42 17.58
C ILE A 169 -31.74 -47.92 17.69
N LEU A 170 -32.36 -47.18 18.64
CA LEU A 170 -32.09 -45.77 18.84
C LEU A 170 -30.62 -45.52 19.26
N LYS A 171 -30.09 -46.36 20.17
CA LYS A 171 -28.66 -46.30 20.56
C LYS A 171 -27.73 -46.62 19.37
N GLY A 172 -28.04 -47.65 18.59
CA GLY A 172 -27.29 -47.99 17.40
C GLY A 172 -27.27 -46.83 16.39
N LEU A 173 -28.44 -46.23 16.14
CA LEU A 173 -28.56 -45.06 15.27
C LEU A 173 -27.70 -43.88 15.77
N ALA A 174 -27.74 -43.58 17.08
CA ALA A 174 -26.95 -42.53 17.66
C ALA A 174 -25.42 -42.77 17.51
N ILE A 175 -24.97 -44.01 17.71
CA ILE A 175 -23.55 -44.39 17.50
C ILE A 175 -23.15 -44.16 16.05
N VAL A 176 -23.93 -44.63 15.10
CA VAL A 176 -23.65 -44.46 13.65
C VAL A 176 -23.61 -42.96 13.31
N GLN A 177 -24.55 -42.16 13.80
CA GLN A 177 -24.58 -40.72 13.59
C GLN A 177 -23.30 -40.03 14.13
N VAL A 178 -22.85 -40.41 15.32
CA VAL A 178 -21.60 -39.86 15.91
C VAL A 178 -20.39 -40.24 15.06
N ILE A 179 -20.30 -41.48 14.58
CA ILE A 179 -19.18 -41.91 13.72
C ILE A 179 -19.18 -41.13 12.40
N ILE A 180 -20.34 -41.01 11.74
CA ILE A 180 -20.48 -40.23 10.50
C ILE A 180 -20.14 -38.76 10.75
N ALA A 181 -20.63 -38.15 11.82
CA ALA A 181 -20.32 -36.77 12.18
C ALA A 181 -18.84 -36.58 12.40
N ALA A 182 -18.16 -37.46 13.12
CA ALA A 182 -16.72 -37.40 13.35
C ALA A 182 -15.91 -37.51 12.04
N LEU A 183 -16.31 -38.43 11.17
CA LEU A 183 -15.66 -38.58 9.85
C LEU A 183 -15.83 -37.35 8.96
N VAL A 184 -17.04 -36.83 8.88
CA VAL A 184 -17.35 -35.60 8.10
C VAL A 184 -16.57 -34.40 8.65
N MET A 185 -16.52 -34.25 9.99
CA MET A 185 -15.75 -33.18 10.64
C MET A 185 -14.26 -33.28 10.35
N LEU A 186 -13.71 -34.49 10.36
CA LEU A 186 -12.32 -34.74 9.99
C LEU A 186 -12.03 -34.33 8.53
N ILE A 187 -12.89 -34.73 7.61
CA ILE A 187 -12.78 -34.37 6.19
C ILE A 187 -12.85 -32.84 6.03
N ILE A 188 -13.82 -32.20 6.64
CA ILE A 188 -13.98 -30.73 6.62
C ILE A 188 -12.73 -30.03 7.16
N ALA A 189 -12.17 -30.52 8.26
CA ALA A 189 -10.96 -29.96 8.83
C ALA A 189 -9.75 -30.10 7.90
N LEU A 190 -9.55 -31.27 7.29
CA LEU A 190 -8.43 -31.53 6.37
C LEU A 190 -8.56 -30.73 5.07
N VAL A 191 -9.72 -30.77 4.44
CA VAL A 191 -9.99 -30.02 3.18
C VAL A 191 -9.93 -28.52 3.44
N GLY A 192 -10.55 -28.06 4.52
CA GLY A 192 -10.52 -26.65 4.92
C GLY A 192 -9.10 -26.15 5.19
N MET A 193 -8.30 -26.93 5.90
CA MET A 193 -6.89 -26.60 6.14
C MET A 193 -6.10 -26.50 4.83
N TRP A 194 -6.26 -27.47 3.92
CA TRP A 194 -5.61 -27.45 2.62
C TRP A 194 -6.03 -26.24 1.78
N LEU A 195 -7.33 -25.96 1.70
CA LEU A 195 -7.89 -24.86 0.92
C LEU A 195 -7.41 -23.49 1.45
N ILE A 196 -7.47 -23.29 2.79
CA ILE A 196 -7.01 -22.05 3.43
C ILE A 196 -5.51 -21.84 3.21
N HIS A 197 -4.70 -22.90 3.30
CA HIS A 197 -3.27 -22.81 3.03
C HIS A 197 -2.98 -22.41 1.59
N ARG A 198 -3.70 -22.97 0.64
CA ARG A 198 -3.58 -22.69 -0.80
C ARG A 198 -4.02 -21.25 -1.12
N ALA A 199 -5.18 -20.83 -0.60
CA ALA A 199 -5.75 -19.51 -0.85
C ALA A 199 -4.92 -18.35 -0.25
N LEU A 200 -4.27 -18.56 0.91
CA LEU A 200 -3.47 -17.53 1.58
C LEU A 200 -1.97 -17.57 1.23
N ARG A 201 -1.54 -18.53 0.39
CA ARG A 201 -0.13 -18.62 -0.06
C ARG A 201 0.35 -17.35 -0.77
N PRO A 202 -0.39 -16.76 -1.72
CA PRO A 202 0.03 -15.54 -2.41
C PRO A 202 0.26 -14.37 -1.45
N LEU A 203 -0.59 -14.20 -0.45
CA LEU A 203 -0.49 -13.12 0.53
C LEU A 203 0.85 -13.15 1.30
N ARG A 204 1.34 -14.35 1.63
CA ARG A 204 2.66 -14.51 2.29
C ARG A 204 3.81 -14.13 1.37
N VAL A 205 3.67 -14.37 0.07
CA VAL A 205 4.69 -13.95 -0.90
C VAL A 205 4.74 -12.43 -0.97
N VAL A 206 3.57 -11.76 -1.02
CA VAL A 206 3.48 -10.28 -0.97
C VAL A 206 4.13 -9.74 0.30
N GLU A 207 3.80 -10.30 1.47
CA GLU A 207 4.37 -9.90 2.77
C GLU A 207 5.90 -10.03 2.77
N LYS A 208 6.43 -11.18 2.33
CA LYS A 208 7.87 -11.42 2.26
C LYS A 208 8.57 -10.46 1.31
N THR A 209 8.00 -10.20 0.13
CA THR A 209 8.56 -9.26 -0.84
C THR A 209 8.53 -7.83 -0.28
N ALA A 210 7.41 -7.41 0.33
CA ALA A 210 7.30 -6.10 0.97
C ALA A 210 8.34 -5.92 2.10
N SER A 211 8.59 -6.97 2.91
CA SER A 211 9.63 -6.95 3.94
C SER A 211 11.05 -6.82 3.35
N GLN A 212 11.34 -7.46 2.23
CA GLN A 212 12.63 -7.32 1.53
C GLN A 212 12.83 -5.92 0.96
N ILE A 213 11.77 -5.31 0.44
CA ILE A 213 11.78 -3.93 -0.07
C ILE A 213 12.00 -2.94 1.08
N ALA A 214 11.32 -3.14 2.21
CA ALA A 214 11.52 -2.33 3.42
C ALA A 214 12.94 -2.43 3.98
N ALA A 215 13.63 -3.54 3.74
CA ALA A 215 15.05 -3.73 4.07
C ALA A 215 16.02 -3.07 3.06
N GLY A 216 15.51 -2.32 2.06
CA GLY A 216 16.30 -1.55 1.10
C GLY A 216 16.46 -2.18 -0.29
N ASN A 217 15.87 -3.36 -0.54
CA ASN A 217 15.98 -4.01 -1.85
C ASN A 217 14.84 -3.58 -2.78
N LEU A 218 14.97 -2.38 -3.36
CA LEU A 218 13.94 -1.76 -4.21
C LEU A 218 13.77 -2.41 -5.60
N ASP A 219 14.69 -3.31 -6.00
CA ASP A 219 14.62 -3.99 -7.30
C ASP A 219 13.68 -5.20 -7.28
N LYS A 220 13.29 -5.66 -6.09
CA LYS A 220 12.34 -6.75 -5.96
C LYS A 220 10.95 -6.33 -6.42
N ARG A 221 10.28 -7.28 -7.10
CA ARG A 221 8.89 -7.12 -7.51
C ARG A 221 8.06 -8.25 -6.95
N VAL A 222 6.80 -7.94 -6.68
CA VAL A 222 5.81 -8.94 -6.32
C VAL A 222 5.49 -9.77 -7.57
N PRO A 223 5.48 -11.11 -7.50
CA PRO A 223 5.10 -11.95 -8.64
C PRO A 223 3.71 -11.58 -9.17
N GLU A 224 3.53 -11.75 -10.46
CA GLU A 224 2.25 -11.50 -11.11
C GLU A 224 1.25 -12.62 -10.83
N TRP A 225 0.02 -12.23 -10.51
CA TRP A 225 -1.15 -13.10 -10.40
C TRP A 225 -2.25 -12.59 -11.33
N PRO A 226 -3.23 -13.44 -11.67
CA PRO A 226 -4.32 -13.03 -12.55
C PRO A 226 -5.07 -11.81 -11.99
N LEU A 227 -5.23 -10.78 -12.81
CA LEU A 227 -5.81 -9.47 -12.43
C LEU A 227 -7.29 -9.55 -12.01
N HIS A 228 -7.99 -10.64 -12.33
CA HIS A 228 -9.36 -10.86 -11.86
C HIS A 228 -9.43 -11.31 -10.40
N THR A 229 -8.30 -11.52 -9.72
CA THR A 229 -8.24 -11.85 -8.30
C THR A 229 -7.84 -10.63 -7.48
N GLU A 230 -8.31 -10.55 -6.23
CA GLU A 230 -7.98 -9.46 -5.30
C GLU A 230 -6.47 -9.38 -5.03
N VAL A 231 -5.81 -10.54 -4.97
CA VAL A 231 -4.35 -10.61 -4.78
C VAL A 231 -3.61 -10.13 -6.03
N GLY A 232 -4.11 -10.44 -7.23
CA GLY A 232 -3.54 -9.96 -8.49
C GLY A 232 -3.64 -8.44 -8.61
N GLN A 233 -4.79 -7.86 -8.27
CA GLN A 233 -4.98 -6.41 -8.24
C GLN A 233 -4.06 -5.73 -7.22
N LEU A 234 -3.95 -6.30 -6.02
CA LEU A 234 -3.04 -5.80 -4.98
C LEU A 234 -1.57 -5.84 -5.44
N ALA A 235 -1.14 -6.96 -6.03
CA ALA A 235 0.22 -7.12 -6.54
C ALA A 235 0.55 -6.11 -7.64
N ALA A 236 -0.37 -5.90 -8.59
CA ALA A 236 -0.22 -4.92 -9.66
C ALA A 236 -0.12 -3.48 -9.10
N ALA A 237 -1.03 -3.09 -8.21
CA ALA A 237 -1.01 -1.77 -7.57
C ALA A 237 0.29 -1.54 -6.79
N LEU A 238 0.76 -2.54 -6.05
CA LEU A 238 2.02 -2.48 -5.31
C LEU A 238 3.21 -2.32 -6.25
N ASN A 239 3.28 -3.07 -7.35
CA ASN A 239 4.36 -2.94 -8.34
C ASN A 239 4.39 -1.57 -9.01
N VAL A 240 3.23 -0.97 -9.31
CA VAL A 240 3.14 0.41 -9.82
C VAL A 240 3.68 1.42 -8.79
N MET A 241 3.28 1.28 -7.53
CA MET A 241 3.78 2.14 -6.44
C MET A 241 5.30 2.02 -6.28
N LEU A 242 5.83 0.79 -6.34
CA LEU A 242 7.26 0.53 -6.25
C LEU A 242 8.04 1.14 -7.41
N GLY A 243 7.51 1.08 -8.64
CA GLY A 243 8.09 1.75 -9.80
C GLY A 243 8.21 3.26 -9.60
N ARG A 244 7.15 3.91 -9.10
CA ARG A 244 7.17 5.35 -8.81
C ARG A 244 8.17 5.70 -7.70
N LEU A 245 8.22 4.89 -6.65
CA LEU A 245 9.17 5.10 -5.55
C LEU A 245 10.62 4.98 -6.03
N GLN A 246 10.93 3.96 -6.82
CA GLN A 246 12.27 3.74 -7.39
C GLN A 246 12.69 4.92 -8.28
N ASN A 247 11.81 5.37 -9.17
CA ASN A 247 12.08 6.54 -10.01
C ASN A 247 12.34 7.79 -9.16
N SER A 248 11.55 8.01 -8.09
CA SER A 248 11.77 9.15 -7.19
C SER A 248 13.12 9.09 -6.47
N VAL A 249 13.55 7.89 -6.06
CA VAL A 249 14.87 7.71 -5.43
C VAL A 249 16.00 7.97 -6.42
N VAL A 250 15.89 7.46 -7.65
CA VAL A 250 16.90 7.72 -8.71
C VAL A 250 17.00 9.20 -8.99
N HIS A 251 15.88 9.90 -9.21
CA HIS A 251 15.88 11.35 -9.44
C HIS A 251 16.44 12.14 -8.25
N ALA A 252 16.16 11.71 -7.01
CA ALA A 252 16.74 12.36 -5.83
C ALA A 252 18.26 12.19 -5.78
N GLN A 253 18.79 11.02 -6.12
CA GLN A 253 20.22 10.73 -6.19
C GLN A 253 20.92 11.53 -7.31
N GLU A 254 20.30 11.62 -8.49
CA GLU A 254 20.81 12.43 -9.59
C GLU A 254 20.91 13.91 -9.20
N LYS A 255 19.86 14.46 -8.57
CA LYS A 255 19.87 15.83 -8.05
C LYS A 255 20.94 16.04 -6.96
N GLU A 256 21.11 15.08 -6.06
CA GLU A 256 22.15 15.15 -5.04
C GLU A 256 23.55 15.17 -5.68
N GLN A 257 23.81 14.34 -6.67
CA GLN A 257 25.09 14.32 -7.39
C GLN A 257 25.34 15.64 -8.14
N GLN A 258 24.32 16.20 -8.80
CA GLN A 258 24.41 17.50 -9.44
C GLN A 258 24.76 18.60 -8.45
N MET A 259 24.08 18.61 -7.28
CA MET A 259 24.36 19.59 -6.21
C MET A 259 25.78 19.44 -5.65
N ARG A 260 26.26 18.21 -5.43
CA ARG A 260 27.63 17.97 -4.95
C ARG A 260 28.68 18.48 -5.94
N ARG A 261 28.49 18.24 -7.25
CA ARG A 261 29.37 18.80 -8.30
C ARG A 261 29.33 20.32 -8.28
N PHE A 262 28.15 20.92 -8.27
CA PHE A 262 27.98 22.37 -8.21
C PHE A 262 28.71 23.00 -7.03
N VAL A 263 28.57 22.46 -5.81
CA VAL A 263 29.26 22.96 -4.63
C VAL A 263 30.77 22.79 -4.75
N GLY A 264 31.23 21.70 -5.33
CA GLY A 264 32.64 21.45 -5.61
C GLY A 264 33.24 22.49 -6.55
N ASP A 265 32.59 22.69 -7.70
CA ASP A 265 33.05 23.61 -8.75
C ASP A 265 33.01 25.06 -8.25
N ALA A 266 31.95 25.50 -7.58
CA ALA A 266 31.85 26.82 -6.97
C ALA A 266 32.95 27.06 -5.94
N SER A 267 33.28 26.04 -5.12
CA SER A 267 34.36 26.14 -4.12
C SER A 267 35.72 26.29 -4.78
N HIS A 268 35.96 25.62 -5.89
CA HIS A 268 37.20 25.75 -6.65
C HIS A 268 37.34 27.15 -7.28
N GLU A 269 36.27 27.63 -7.91
CA GLU A 269 36.27 28.95 -8.57
C GLU A 269 36.34 30.14 -7.60
N LEU A 270 35.84 29.99 -6.38
CA LEU A 270 35.99 31.00 -5.32
C LEU A 270 37.37 30.94 -4.67
N ARG A 271 38.03 29.80 -4.58
CA ARG A 271 39.35 29.66 -3.94
C ARG A 271 40.44 30.36 -4.74
N THR A 272 40.39 30.29 -6.06
CA THR A 272 41.40 30.87 -6.94
C THR A 272 41.54 32.37 -6.77
N PRO A 273 40.49 33.23 -6.88
CA PRO A 273 40.58 34.66 -6.67
C PRO A 273 40.95 35.00 -5.21
N LEU A 274 40.47 34.24 -4.24
CA LEU A 274 40.83 34.44 -2.83
C LEU A 274 42.34 34.24 -2.59
N THR A 275 42.93 33.22 -3.26
CA THR A 275 44.38 32.98 -3.20
C THR A 275 45.14 34.11 -3.89
N SER A 276 44.67 34.64 -5.00
CA SER A 276 45.25 35.79 -5.69
C SER A 276 45.22 37.06 -4.81
N LEU A 277 44.08 37.36 -4.21
CA LEU A 277 43.93 38.48 -3.24
C LEU A 277 44.95 38.38 -2.11
N ARG A 278 45.06 37.19 -1.52
CA ARG A 278 46.04 36.93 -0.46
C ARG A 278 47.47 37.12 -0.97
N GLY A 279 47.77 36.62 -2.17
CA GLY A 279 49.10 36.79 -2.78
C GLY A 279 49.48 38.23 -3.01
N TYR A 280 48.57 39.08 -3.53
CA TYR A 280 48.84 40.51 -3.72
C TYR A 280 49.04 41.25 -2.37
N THR A 281 48.28 40.89 -1.34
CA THR A 281 48.47 41.47 -0.01
C THR A 281 49.80 41.06 0.63
N GLU A 282 50.24 39.80 0.46
CA GLU A 282 51.54 39.31 0.92
C GLU A 282 52.70 39.94 0.14
N LEU A 283 52.55 40.13 -1.17
CA LEU A 283 53.54 40.77 -2.03
C LEU A 283 53.83 42.21 -1.54
N TYR A 284 52.81 42.97 -1.17
CA TYR A 284 52.93 44.30 -0.63
C TYR A 284 53.55 44.30 0.78
N ARG A 285 53.08 43.41 1.65
CA ARG A 285 53.59 43.33 3.05
C ARG A 285 55.07 42.92 3.15
N SER A 286 55.51 42.06 2.23
CA SER A 286 56.87 41.57 2.16
C SER A 286 57.82 42.60 1.56
N GLY A 287 57.34 43.75 1.04
CA GLY A 287 58.11 44.74 0.36
C GLY A 287 58.61 44.32 -1.03
N ALA A 288 58.14 43.23 -1.57
CA ALA A 288 58.49 42.74 -2.92
C ALA A 288 57.96 43.68 -4.02
N THR A 289 56.91 44.42 -3.73
CA THR A 289 56.42 45.54 -4.54
C THR A 289 56.27 46.78 -3.65
N LYS A 290 56.64 47.95 -4.18
CA LYS A 290 56.52 49.28 -3.51
C LYS A 290 55.38 50.10 -4.14
N ASP A 291 54.71 49.58 -5.14
CA ASP A 291 53.61 50.22 -5.85
C ASP A 291 52.24 49.82 -5.23
N PRO A 292 51.65 50.66 -4.37
CA PRO A 292 50.36 50.37 -3.76
C PRO A 292 49.23 50.46 -4.77
N GLU A 293 49.36 51.30 -5.79
CA GLU A 293 48.29 51.50 -6.79
C GLU A 293 48.10 50.26 -7.66
N PHE A 294 49.21 49.65 -8.03
CA PHE A 294 49.19 48.32 -8.71
C PHE A 294 48.48 47.26 -7.85
N VAL A 295 48.83 47.15 -6.56
CA VAL A 295 48.26 46.15 -5.67
C VAL A 295 46.76 46.39 -5.44
N PHE A 296 46.37 47.65 -5.16
CA PHE A 296 44.96 47.98 -4.95
C PHE A 296 44.14 47.80 -6.25
N SER A 297 44.65 48.13 -7.41
CA SER A 297 43.97 47.89 -8.68
C SER A 297 43.74 46.41 -8.92
N LYS A 298 44.70 45.53 -8.57
CA LYS A 298 44.54 44.08 -8.70
C LYS A 298 43.55 43.49 -7.69
N ILE A 299 43.56 44.00 -6.45
CA ILE A 299 42.59 43.62 -5.41
C ILE A 299 41.18 44.04 -5.83
N ASP A 300 40.99 45.27 -6.32
CA ASP A 300 39.69 45.75 -6.80
C ASP A 300 39.16 44.92 -7.98
N ALA A 301 40.01 44.62 -8.96
CA ALA A 301 39.66 43.77 -10.10
C ALA A 301 39.21 42.37 -9.67
N GLU A 302 39.94 41.73 -8.75
CA GLU A 302 39.60 40.40 -8.25
C GLU A 302 38.35 40.39 -7.37
N SER A 303 38.14 41.47 -6.58
CA SER A 303 36.92 41.66 -5.79
C SER A 303 35.67 41.81 -6.69
N LYS A 304 35.77 42.63 -7.73
CA LYS A 304 34.70 42.77 -8.75
C LYS A 304 34.39 41.44 -9.43
N ARG A 305 35.43 40.65 -9.77
CA ARG A 305 35.27 39.32 -10.35
C ARG A 305 34.56 38.38 -9.40
N MET A 306 34.90 38.38 -8.10
CA MET A 306 34.22 37.56 -7.09
C MET A 306 32.75 37.95 -6.95
N SER A 307 32.44 39.28 -6.96
CA SER A 307 31.07 39.75 -6.89
C SER A 307 30.22 39.23 -8.06
N LEU A 308 30.73 39.32 -9.30
CA LEU A 308 30.08 38.80 -10.48
C LEU A 308 29.88 37.28 -10.41
N LEU A 309 30.87 36.53 -9.93
CA LEU A 309 30.77 35.09 -9.75
C LEU A 309 29.66 34.72 -8.74
N VAL A 310 29.57 35.43 -7.63
CA VAL A 310 28.51 35.20 -6.64
C VAL A 310 27.13 35.54 -7.21
N GLU A 311 27.00 36.63 -7.94
CA GLU A 311 25.77 37.02 -8.63
C GLU A 311 25.32 35.95 -9.65
N ASP A 312 26.26 35.44 -10.45
CA ASP A 312 25.98 34.36 -11.42
C ASP A 312 25.61 33.05 -10.73
N LEU A 313 26.24 32.68 -9.59
CA LEU A 313 25.85 31.52 -8.79
C LEU A 313 24.45 31.68 -8.23
N LEU A 314 24.10 32.88 -7.72
CA LEU A 314 22.74 33.15 -7.26
C LEU A 314 21.73 33.15 -8.41
N ALA A 315 22.09 33.65 -9.58
CA ALA A 315 21.25 33.61 -10.78
C ALA A 315 20.99 32.17 -11.23
N LEU A 316 22.03 31.30 -11.21
CA LEU A 316 21.90 29.89 -11.54
C LEU A 316 21.01 29.14 -10.55
N THR A 317 21.20 29.36 -9.24
CA THR A 317 20.35 28.72 -8.21
C THR A 317 18.89 29.15 -8.31
N ARG A 318 18.65 30.44 -8.61
CA ARG A 318 17.31 30.95 -8.88
C ARG A 318 16.72 30.38 -10.18
N ALA A 319 17.52 30.23 -11.23
CA ALA A 319 17.07 29.61 -12.46
C ALA A 319 16.65 28.16 -12.24
N GLU A 320 17.37 27.39 -11.43
CA GLU A 320 17.06 25.97 -11.18
C GLU A 320 15.94 25.74 -10.15
N GLY A 321 15.67 26.70 -9.25
CA GLY A 321 14.75 26.52 -8.13
C GLY A 321 13.44 27.30 -8.20
N SER A 322 13.32 28.33 -9.06
CA SER A 322 12.15 29.20 -9.12
C SER A 322 11.12 28.69 -10.12
N ARG A 323 9.83 28.73 -9.77
CA ARG A 323 8.76 28.63 -10.77
C ARG A 323 8.84 29.85 -11.68
N LEU A 324 8.86 29.57 -13.01
CA LEU A 324 8.75 30.61 -14.03
C LEU A 324 7.35 31.26 -13.96
N ASP A 325 7.27 32.56 -14.14
CA ASP A 325 6.03 33.29 -14.37
C ASP A 325 5.64 33.20 -15.84
N MET A 326 5.09 32.04 -16.22
CA MET A 326 4.77 31.71 -17.61
C MET A 326 3.55 32.49 -18.08
N ARG A 327 3.77 33.37 -19.07
CA ARG A 327 2.70 34.17 -19.72
C ARG A 327 3.00 34.31 -21.20
N GLU A 328 2.04 34.76 -21.97
CA GLU A 328 2.25 35.08 -23.37
C GLU A 328 3.19 36.31 -23.48
N VAL A 329 4.30 36.12 -24.19
CA VAL A 329 5.34 37.14 -24.39
C VAL A 329 5.45 37.44 -25.87
N ASP A 330 5.33 38.73 -26.22
CA ASP A 330 5.64 39.25 -27.54
C ASP A 330 7.16 39.27 -27.73
N MET A 331 7.66 38.38 -28.58
CA MET A 331 9.12 38.24 -28.81
C MET A 331 9.70 39.37 -29.60
N LEU A 332 8.92 40.10 -30.42
CA LEU A 332 9.40 41.31 -31.10
C LEU A 332 9.66 42.44 -30.12
N GLU A 333 8.69 42.69 -29.20
CA GLU A 333 8.86 43.68 -28.14
C GLU A 333 10.06 43.35 -27.24
N LEU A 334 10.20 42.08 -26.89
CA LEU A 334 11.30 41.61 -26.04
C LEU A 334 12.65 41.82 -26.69
N VAL A 335 12.84 41.43 -27.98
CA VAL A 335 14.11 41.57 -28.70
C VAL A 335 14.47 43.05 -28.89
N LEU A 336 13.48 43.92 -29.17
CA LEU A 336 13.67 45.36 -29.26
C LEU A 336 14.11 45.97 -27.93
N SER A 337 13.48 45.54 -26.81
CA SER A 337 13.86 45.96 -25.46
C SER A 337 15.27 45.56 -25.09
N VAL A 338 15.68 44.30 -25.41
CA VAL A 338 17.03 43.81 -25.21
C VAL A 338 18.03 44.63 -25.99
N GLY A 339 17.74 44.85 -27.28
CA GLY A 339 18.63 45.69 -28.15
C GLY A 339 18.81 47.11 -27.61
N SER A 340 17.74 47.72 -27.06
CA SER A 340 17.80 49.02 -26.41
C SER A 340 18.67 49.00 -25.14
N SER A 341 18.40 48.02 -24.28
CA SER A 341 19.16 47.83 -23.04
C SER A 341 20.64 47.59 -23.31
N ALA A 342 20.95 46.76 -24.29
CA ALA A 342 22.33 46.46 -24.71
C ALA A 342 23.05 47.68 -25.26
N ARG A 343 22.40 48.48 -26.11
CA ARG A 343 22.99 49.75 -26.61
C ARG A 343 23.30 50.73 -25.49
N ALA A 344 22.44 50.81 -24.51
CA ALA A 344 22.67 51.66 -23.34
C ALA A 344 23.84 51.14 -22.44
N ALA A 345 23.93 49.81 -22.25
CA ALA A 345 24.98 49.22 -21.41
C ALA A 345 26.38 49.20 -22.10
N PHE A 346 26.41 49.06 -23.42
CA PHE A 346 27.64 48.94 -24.19
C PHE A 346 27.81 50.12 -25.17
N SER A 347 27.90 51.34 -24.59
CA SER A 347 28.08 52.58 -25.37
C SER A 347 29.33 52.47 -26.21
N GLY A 348 29.22 52.78 -27.52
CA GLY A 348 30.32 52.65 -28.50
C GLY A 348 30.41 51.30 -29.24
N ARG A 349 29.51 50.37 -28.96
CA ARG A 349 29.40 49.11 -29.69
C ARG A 349 28.25 49.13 -30.71
N THR A 350 28.40 48.46 -31.84
CA THR A 350 27.37 48.33 -32.85
C THR A 350 26.45 47.15 -32.48
N ILE A 351 25.19 47.46 -32.15
CA ILE A 351 24.19 46.42 -31.83
C ILE A 351 22.98 46.63 -32.74
N ASN A 352 22.76 45.68 -33.62
CA ASN A 352 21.69 45.67 -34.63
C ASN A 352 20.53 44.75 -34.16
N VAL A 353 19.33 45.10 -34.55
CA VAL A 353 18.15 44.25 -34.35
C VAL A 353 17.42 44.15 -35.71
N ASN A 354 17.28 42.93 -36.17
CA ASN A 354 16.58 42.60 -37.41
C ASN A 354 15.31 41.80 -37.08
N ASN A 355 14.21 42.11 -37.73
CA ASN A 355 13.00 41.30 -37.67
C ASN A 355 12.75 40.69 -39.07
N GLU A 356 12.84 39.36 -39.12
CA GLU A 356 12.56 38.53 -40.30
C GLU A 356 11.32 37.62 -40.03
N ALA A 357 10.63 37.79 -38.91
CA ALA A 357 9.44 37.00 -38.60
C ALA A 357 8.24 37.46 -39.48
N SER A 358 7.42 36.51 -39.86
CA SER A 358 6.25 36.76 -40.71
C SER A 358 5.07 37.49 -39.99
N GLY A 359 5.17 37.68 -38.68
CA GLY A 359 4.15 38.33 -37.83
C GLY A 359 4.73 38.75 -36.50
N ILE A 360 3.87 38.76 -35.46
CA ILE A 360 4.26 38.96 -34.08
C ILE A 360 4.34 37.59 -33.39
N PRO A 361 5.55 37.00 -33.27
CA PRO A 361 5.67 35.67 -32.72
C PRO A 361 5.50 35.71 -31.19
N MET A 362 4.48 34.97 -30.70
CA MET A 362 4.18 34.82 -29.28
C MET A 362 4.78 33.54 -28.74
N VAL A 363 5.35 33.61 -27.54
CA VAL A 363 5.90 32.47 -26.80
C VAL A 363 5.27 32.44 -25.44
N ASN A 364 4.98 31.26 -24.90
CA ASN A 364 4.60 31.14 -23.50
C ASN A 364 5.88 31.06 -22.65
N GLY A 365 6.16 32.11 -21.88
CA GLY A 365 7.40 32.24 -21.14
C GLY A 365 7.41 33.32 -20.08
N ASP A 366 8.51 33.39 -19.32
CA ASP A 366 8.81 34.45 -18.35
C ASP A 366 9.66 35.53 -19.06
N ALA A 367 9.04 36.70 -19.28
CA ALA A 367 9.65 37.79 -20.03
C ALA A 367 10.96 38.28 -19.42
N ASP A 368 11.08 38.36 -18.10
CA ASP A 368 12.30 38.80 -17.43
C ASP A 368 13.44 37.80 -17.59
N ARG A 369 13.10 36.52 -17.56
CA ARG A 369 14.08 35.44 -17.78
C ARG A 369 14.52 35.35 -19.22
N LEU A 370 13.62 35.48 -20.18
CA LEU A 370 13.94 35.53 -21.60
C LEU A 370 14.76 36.78 -21.93
N HIS A 371 14.46 37.92 -21.34
CA HIS A 371 15.28 39.13 -21.45
C HIS A 371 16.70 38.88 -20.93
N GLN A 372 16.86 38.24 -19.78
CA GLN A 372 18.14 37.84 -19.21
C GLN A 372 18.93 36.91 -20.14
N VAL A 373 18.26 35.90 -20.77
CA VAL A 373 18.86 35.00 -21.76
C VAL A 373 19.49 35.78 -22.89
N LEU A 374 18.68 36.64 -23.53
CA LEU A 374 19.15 37.39 -24.71
C LEU A 374 20.24 38.41 -24.36
N LEU A 375 20.11 39.10 -23.22
CA LEU A 375 21.12 40.06 -22.76
C LEU A 375 22.46 39.35 -22.43
N ASN A 376 22.42 38.15 -21.86
CA ASN A 376 23.62 37.34 -21.63
C ASN A 376 24.33 36.97 -22.94
N LEU A 377 23.54 36.56 -23.96
CA LEU A 377 24.13 36.26 -25.27
C LEU A 377 24.73 37.48 -25.94
N VAL A 378 24.03 38.63 -25.94
CA VAL A 378 24.56 39.88 -26.46
C VAL A 378 25.84 40.32 -25.71
N SER A 379 25.82 40.27 -24.37
CA SER A 379 26.98 40.57 -23.56
C SER A 379 28.18 39.66 -23.88
N ASN A 380 27.91 38.38 -24.17
CA ASN A 380 28.95 37.44 -24.56
C ASN A 380 29.56 37.81 -25.90
N GLY A 381 28.73 38.11 -26.91
CA GLY A 381 29.21 38.59 -28.23
C GLY A 381 30.04 39.86 -28.16
N VAL A 382 29.57 40.87 -27.38
CA VAL A 382 30.32 42.15 -27.17
C VAL A 382 31.68 41.93 -26.50
N ARG A 383 31.75 41.05 -25.49
CA ARG A 383 32.98 40.83 -24.70
C ARG A 383 33.99 39.95 -25.44
N HIS A 384 33.55 38.97 -26.20
CA HIS A 384 34.41 37.97 -26.80
C HIS A 384 34.64 38.18 -28.32
N GLY A 385 33.78 38.94 -28.97
CA GLY A 385 33.93 39.28 -30.39
C GLY A 385 35.17 40.11 -30.74
N GLY A 386 35.66 40.98 -29.84
CA GLY A 386 36.75 41.89 -30.07
C GLY A 386 36.32 43.38 -30.00
N GLU A 387 37.26 44.31 -30.16
CA GLU A 387 36.96 45.75 -29.95
C GLU A 387 36.08 46.37 -31.03
N GLU A 388 36.16 45.86 -32.27
CA GLU A 388 35.38 46.34 -33.43
C GLU A 388 34.18 45.49 -33.77
N ALA A 389 33.97 44.34 -33.07
CA ALA A 389 32.93 43.43 -33.40
C ALA A 389 31.52 44.03 -33.16
N SER A 390 30.64 43.77 -34.12
CA SER A 390 29.21 44.07 -34.07
C SER A 390 28.40 42.88 -33.62
N VAL A 391 27.29 43.10 -32.89
CA VAL A 391 26.36 42.05 -32.51
C VAL A 391 25.00 42.31 -33.14
N THR A 392 24.43 41.28 -33.79
CA THR A 392 23.15 41.36 -34.48
C THR A 392 22.19 40.36 -33.87
N LEU A 393 21.05 40.85 -33.37
CA LEU A 393 19.92 40.03 -32.97
C LEU A 393 18.96 39.90 -34.16
N THR A 394 18.68 38.69 -34.62
CA THR A 394 17.69 38.44 -35.66
C THR A 394 16.56 37.57 -35.13
N LEU A 395 15.33 38.10 -35.20
CA LEU A 395 14.12 37.37 -34.84
C LEU A 395 13.54 36.70 -36.09
N ARG A 396 13.38 35.40 -36.08
CA ARG A 396 12.76 34.57 -37.13
C ARG A 396 11.70 33.67 -36.52
N ASP A 397 10.87 33.11 -37.36
CA ASP A 397 9.91 32.10 -36.95
C ASP A 397 9.77 31.01 -38.02
N ASP A 398 9.50 29.78 -37.58
CA ASP A 398 9.06 28.66 -38.40
C ASP A 398 7.62 28.26 -38.04
N GLU A 399 7.12 27.13 -38.52
CA GLU A 399 5.72 26.71 -38.25
C GLU A 399 5.44 26.48 -36.76
N GLU A 400 6.42 25.97 -36.01
CA GLU A 400 6.24 25.52 -34.61
C GLU A 400 7.01 26.39 -33.61
N ASN A 401 8.05 27.08 -34.03
CA ASN A 401 9.00 27.71 -33.13
C ASN A 401 9.26 29.17 -33.47
N VAL A 402 9.70 29.92 -32.50
CA VAL A 402 10.35 31.22 -32.62
C VAL A 402 11.84 31.02 -32.47
N LEU A 403 12.61 31.58 -33.35
CA LEU A 403 14.07 31.50 -33.40
C LEU A 403 14.66 32.90 -33.18
N ILE A 404 15.61 33.01 -32.30
CA ILE A 404 16.36 34.24 -32.06
C ILE A 404 17.84 33.92 -32.27
N ASP A 405 18.40 34.47 -33.30
CA ASP A 405 19.83 34.37 -33.58
C ASP A 405 20.54 35.60 -32.97
N VAL A 406 21.58 35.34 -32.21
CA VAL A 406 22.50 36.38 -31.71
C VAL A 406 23.83 36.10 -32.35
N ALA A 407 24.17 36.88 -33.38
CA ALA A 407 25.36 36.74 -34.16
C ALA A 407 26.40 37.80 -33.79
N ASP A 408 27.66 37.42 -33.65
CA ASP A 408 28.84 38.30 -33.58
C ASP A 408 29.76 38.03 -34.76
N ASP A 409 30.39 39.06 -35.27
CA ASP A 409 31.39 39.00 -36.32
C ASP A 409 32.84 38.98 -35.76
N GLY A 410 32.99 38.39 -34.58
CA GLY A 410 34.22 38.35 -33.84
C GLY A 410 35.18 37.21 -34.26
N LYS A 411 36.03 36.82 -33.30
CA LYS A 411 37.07 35.80 -33.53
C LYS A 411 36.58 34.37 -33.69
N GLY A 412 35.30 34.11 -33.39
CA GLY A 412 34.73 32.77 -33.44
C GLY A 412 35.20 31.83 -32.33
N ILE A 413 34.67 30.63 -32.31
CA ILE A 413 34.89 29.55 -31.35
C ILE A 413 35.35 28.29 -32.09
N SER A 414 36.30 27.54 -31.51
CA SER A 414 36.70 26.26 -32.10
C SER A 414 35.60 25.21 -31.99
N ALA A 415 35.57 24.22 -32.90
CA ALA A 415 34.60 23.14 -32.81
C ALA A 415 34.70 22.31 -31.53
N GLU A 416 35.90 22.21 -30.95
CA GLU A 416 36.14 21.55 -29.67
C GLU A 416 35.52 22.35 -28.51
N ASP A 417 35.76 23.65 -28.47
CA ASP A 417 35.18 24.53 -27.45
C ASP A 417 33.66 24.62 -27.59
N ALA A 418 33.12 24.71 -28.82
CA ALA A 418 31.69 24.80 -29.09
C ALA A 418 30.88 23.63 -28.47
N ALA A 419 31.48 22.44 -28.36
CA ALA A 419 30.87 21.29 -27.76
C ALA A 419 30.67 21.46 -26.22
N HIS A 420 31.49 22.32 -25.58
CA HIS A 420 31.56 22.45 -24.11
C HIS A 420 31.14 23.82 -23.56
N ILE A 421 30.94 24.84 -24.41
CA ILE A 421 30.69 26.23 -23.94
C ILE A 421 29.45 26.42 -23.10
N PHE A 422 28.51 25.49 -23.12
CA PHE A 422 27.31 25.48 -22.29
C PHE A 422 27.50 24.73 -20.95
N GLU A 423 28.69 24.15 -20.73
CA GLU A 423 29.03 23.55 -19.46
C GLU A 423 29.34 24.63 -18.42
N ARG A 424 29.03 24.34 -17.16
CA ARG A 424 29.28 25.28 -16.05
C ARG A 424 30.77 25.49 -15.88
N PHE A 425 31.17 26.76 -15.71
CA PHE A 425 32.57 27.18 -15.51
C PHE A 425 33.50 26.91 -16.70
N TYR A 426 32.97 26.47 -17.85
CA TYR A 426 33.79 26.25 -19.04
C TYR A 426 34.27 27.55 -19.65
N ARG A 427 35.54 27.59 -20.07
CA ARG A 427 36.21 28.73 -20.72
C ARG A 427 37.21 28.22 -21.76
N ALA A 428 37.06 28.64 -22.99
CA ALA A 428 37.85 28.22 -24.15
C ALA A 428 39.37 28.57 -24.03
N ASP A 429 39.76 29.53 -23.25
CA ASP A 429 41.17 29.95 -23.07
C ASP A 429 41.47 30.32 -21.61
N THR A 430 42.18 29.45 -20.90
CA THR A 430 42.56 29.68 -19.49
C THR A 430 43.70 30.66 -19.30
N SER A 431 44.48 30.98 -20.33
CA SER A 431 45.74 31.76 -20.21
C SER A 431 45.65 33.22 -20.62
N ARG A 432 44.78 33.59 -21.58
CA ARG A 432 44.71 34.96 -22.14
C ARG A 432 43.55 35.83 -21.63
N THR A 433 42.55 35.26 -20.99
CA THR A 433 41.32 35.98 -20.59
C THR A 433 41.18 36.28 -19.13
N ARG A 434 42.27 36.29 -18.33
CA ARG A 434 42.20 36.70 -16.92
C ARG A 434 41.79 38.18 -16.76
N ASP A 435 42.00 39.01 -17.74
CA ASP A 435 41.65 40.44 -17.69
C ASP A 435 40.22 40.74 -18.21
N THR A 436 39.50 39.79 -18.88
CA THR A 436 38.13 40.00 -19.42
C THR A 436 37.00 39.46 -18.59
N GLY A 437 37.27 38.92 -17.41
CA GLY A 437 36.35 38.88 -16.26
C GLY A 437 35.04 38.05 -16.36
N GLY A 438 34.96 36.99 -17.18
CA GLY A 438 33.75 36.13 -17.20
C GLY A 438 33.80 34.99 -16.17
N SER A 439 32.69 34.67 -15.53
CA SER A 439 32.52 33.54 -14.57
C SER A 439 32.49 32.16 -15.20
N GLY A 440 32.21 32.07 -16.52
CA GLY A 440 31.93 30.82 -17.21
C GLY A 440 30.53 30.23 -16.91
N LEU A 441 29.67 31.00 -16.22
CA LEU A 441 28.30 30.56 -15.86
C LEU A 441 27.24 31.14 -16.80
N GLY A 442 27.49 32.24 -17.51
CA GLY A 442 26.51 32.96 -18.31
C GLY A 442 25.82 32.07 -19.35
N LEU A 443 26.57 31.28 -20.14
CA LEU A 443 26.01 30.36 -21.14
C LEU A 443 25.30 29.14 -20.51
N ALA A 444 25.76 28.68 -19.36
CA ALA A 444 25.08 27.61 -18.62
C ALA A 444 23.73 28.09 -18.07
N ILE A 445 23.65 29.35 -17.59
CA ILE A 445 22.39 29.99 -17.19
C ILE A 445 21.45 30.11 -18.37
N VAL A 446 21.95 30.58 -19.52
CA VAL A 446 21.17 30.68 -20.77
C VAL A 446 20.56 29.33 -21.16
N LYS A 447 21.36 28.28 -21.19
CA LYS A 447 20.90 26.91 -21.52
C LYS A 447 19.81 26.46 -20.53
N SER A 448 20.06 26.60 -19.23
CA SER A 448 19.10 26.21 -18.19
C SER A 448 17.77 26.94 -18.34
N LEU A 449 17.77 28.24 -18.56
CA LEU A 449 16.55 29.04 -18.74
C LEU A 449 15.81 28.69 -20.02
N VAL A 450 16.51 28.50 -21.14
CA VAL A 450 15.90 28.10 -22.42
C VAL A 450 15.24 26.72 -22.31
N GLU A 451 15.94 25.74 -21.71
CA GLU A 451 15.38 24.39 -21.47
C GLU A 451 14.14 24.39 -20.57
N GLN A 452 14.09 25.25 -19.54
CA GLN A 452 12.91 25.42 -18.68
C GLN A 452 11.70 26.01 -19.42
N HIS A 453 11.94 26.76 -20.50
CA HIS A 453 10.88 27.25 -21.40
C HIS A 453 10.49 26.23 -22.48
N GLY A 454 11.02 24.99 -22.40
CA GLY A 454 10.75 23.94 -23.39
C GLY A 454 11.49 24.14 -24.71
N GLY A 455 12.44 25.07 -24.74
CA GLY A 455 13.25 25.39 -25.91
C GLY A 455 14.60 24.68 -25.95
N SER A 456 15.42 25.07 -26.95
CA SER A 456 16.79 24.62 -27.08
C SER A 456 17.70 25.77 -27.53
N ILE A 457 19.01 25.67 -27.25
CA ILE A 457 20.01 26.58 -27.68
C ILE A 457 21.11 25.82 -28.43
N SER A 458 21.59 26.39 -29.53
CA SER A 458 22.73 25.87 -30.32
C SER A 458 23.68 27.00 -30.64
N VAL A 459 24.90 26.64 -31.03
CA VAL A 459 25.91 27.57 -31.57
C VAL A 459 26.44 27.04 -32.87
N ASP A 460 26.60 27.92 -33.82
CA ASP A 460 27.36 27.72 -35.06
C ASP A 460 28.47 28.75 -35.10
N SER A 461 29.72 28.32 -35.18
CA SER A 461 30.86 29.20 -35.09
C SER A 461 32.09 28.62 -35.80
N GLU A 462 32.84 29.47 -36.45
CA GLU A 462 34.11 29.14 -37.09
C GLU A 462 35.16 30.19 -36.68
N LEU A 463 36.37 29.71 -36.40
CA LEU A 463 37.47 30.59 -36.02
C LEU A 463 37.75 31.64 -37.12
N GLY A 464 37.66 32.90 -36.74
CA GLY A 464 37.87 34.05 -37.65
C GLY A 464 36.62 34.53 -38.38
N SER A 465 35.46 33.84 -38.22
CA SER A 465 34.21 34.17 -38.93
C SER A 465 33.09 34.60 -37.99
N GLY A 466 33.35 34.62 -36.66
CA GLY A 466 32.36 34.97 -35.62
C GLY A 466 31.53 33.77 -35.12
N SER A 467 30.47 34.09 -34.37
CA SER A 467 29.60 33.05 -33.79
C SER A 467 28.12 33.43 -33.91
N VAL A 468 27.27 32.45 -34.09
CA VAL A 468 25.82 32.58 -34.10
C VAL A 468 25.23 31.67 -33.05
N PHE A 469 24.61 32.25 -32.01
CA PHE A 469 23.85 31.54 -31.01
C PHE A 469 22.38 31.57 -31.37
N THR A 470 21.78 30.40 -31.62
CA THR A 470 20.35 30.26 -31.95
C THR A 470 19.56 29.75 -30.77
N VAL A 471 18.66 30.59 -30.23
CA VAL A 471 17.68 30.22 -29.25
C VAL A 471 16.38 29.86 -29.96
N ARG A 472 15.88 28.63 -29.72
CA ARG A 472 14.64 28.11 -30.29
C ARG A 472 13.64 27.95 -29.17
N LEU A 473 12.46 28.54 -29.30
CA LEU A 473 11.35 28.47 -28.30
C LEU A 473 10.08 28.03 -29.02
N PRO A 474 9.25 27.17 -28.40
CA PRO A 474 7.96 26.78 -28.97
C PRO A 474 7.01 27.98 -29.02
N LYS A 475 6.31 28.17 -30.14
CA LYS A 475 5.25 29.19 -30.30
C LYS A 475 4.13 28.94 -29.25
N ALA A 476 3.58 30.00 -28.73
CA ALA A 476 2.34 29.90 -27.98
C ALA A 476 1.24 29.32 -28.88
N PRO A 477 0.40 28.39 -28.40
CA PRO A 477 -0.71 27.90 -29.18
C PRO A 477 -1.59 29.12 -29.57
N THR A 478 -1.75 29.34 -30.87
CA THR A 478 -2.69 30.35 -31.36
C THR A 478 -4.05 30.04 -30.77
N SER A 479 -4.54 30.90 -29.88
CA SER A 479 -5.91 30.85 -29.41
C SER A 479 -6.79 31.03 -30.64
N GLY A 480 -7.23 29.92 -31.22
CA GLY A 480 -8.16 29.94 -32.35
C GLY A 480 -9.40 30.71 -31.95
N SER A 481 -9.67 31.74 -32.67
CA SER A 481 -10.92 32.55 -32.65
C SER A 481 -12.16 31.70 -32.92
#